data_16640c1857da393fd0c8f528f1a927f5
#
_entry.id   16640c1857da393fd0c8f528f1a927f5
#
_cell.length_a   1.000
_cell.length_b   1.000
_cell.length_c   1.000
_cell.angle_alpha   90.00
_cell.angle_beta   90.00
_cell.angle_gamma   90.00
#
_symmetry.space_group_name_H-M   'P 1'
#
loop_
_entity.id
_entity.type
_entity.pdbx_description
1 polymer ?
#
loop_
_entity_poly.entity_id
_entity_poly.type
_entity_poly.pdbx_seq_one_letter_code
_entity_poly.pdbx_strand_id
1 'polypeptide(L)'
;MKKYLLYSLFGAAALSMASCNEDFNDVAAPQEWAQEEAITLPGLSISPVATVDLANAGDSVAIFNPSVSSTLPEGATVANFRVDLAAENGTSTLNASTTGKVATADLQAAIEKAYGKRPEAREFAATVYANIMTNGQASLIKSETTVTAIPQAPQISQNYYLIGAPSAWEPTCVTMPFNHSGKDVYEDPIFTIVFPIADGETWFAVADDITVETADWKQVFGCAEGNGANGEEGSLKRRADLTDDGSFKVVVDGDAKFIKMTLNMMEYTYKIEKLNFEEYIYVPGNHQGWAPDKAPRLHGANSDGKYVGYSCLDGGFKFTKGPGWNFGEYNWGSFTSHPEGFTGEGGGDITCTVKGFYLIEADVATGTLKATPTTWGIIGDATADGWNSDQDMTWNAEKHCWCATITLTDGTIKFRANDGWDINFGGNPDNLSAGGADIPVTAGTYDIDLYLERTTSENIYCTMTKK
;
A
#
# COMPACT_ATOMS: atom_id res chain seq x y z
N MET A 1 45.01 -13.48 10.89
CA MET A 1 45.05 -14.62 11.85
C MET A 1 43.83 -15.54 11.77
N LYS A 2 42.66 -15.19 11.17
CA LYS A 2 41.49 -16.11 11.07
C LYS A 2 41.54 -17.12 9.90
N LYS A 3 42.37 -16.92 8.88
CA LYS A 3 42.49 -17.85 7.74
C LYS A 3 43.35 -19.07 7.95
N TYR A 4 44.24 -19.03 8.92
CA TYR A 4 45.16 -20.18 9.20
C TYR A 4 44.56 -21.21 10.17
N LEU A 5 43.49 -20.84 10.89
CA LEU A 5 42.83 -21.79 11.83
C LEU A 5 41.92 -22.78 11.08
N LEU A 6 41.42 -22.39 9.89
CA LEU A 6 40.51 -23.23 9.10
C LEU A 6 41.26 -24.39 8.39
N TYR A 7 42.53 -24.14 7.99
CA TYR A 7 43.33 -25.13 7.31
C TYR A 7 43.95 -26.16 8.28
N SER A 8 44.13 -25.82 9.55
CA SER A 8 44.59 -26.77 10.57
C SER A 8 43.52 -27.77 11.01
N LEU A 9 42.23 -27.42 10.92
CA LEU A 9 41.13 -28.34 11.22
C LEU A 9 40.88 -29.37 10.11
N PHE A 10 41.10 -28.99 8.85
CA PHE A 10 40.97 -29.91 7.70
C PHE A 10 42.18 -30.89 7.62
N GLY A 11 43.34 -30.47 8.05
CA GLY A 11 44.54 -31.34 8.10
C GLY A 11 44.46 -32.42 9.15
N ALA A 12 43.78 -32.15 10.27
CA ALA A 12 43.63 -33.15 11.37
C ALA A 12 42.56 -34.21 11.05
N ALA A 13 41.53 -33.84 10.26
CA ALA A 13 40.49 -34.78 9.82
C ALA A 13 40.96 -35.75 8.72
N ALA A 14 41.98 -35.34 7.91
CA ALA A 14 42.52 -36.19 6.86
C ALA A 14 43.54 -37.25 7.38
N LEU A 15 44.14 -37.03 8.55
CA LEU A 15 45.07 -37.96 9.16
C LEU A 15 44.42 -39.08 9.98
N SER A 16 43.13 -38.94 10.32
CA SER A 16 42.36 -39.99 11.04
C SER A 16 41.72 -41.02 10.10
N MET A 17 41.80 -40.85 8.77
CA MET A 17 41.24 -41.80 7.79
C MET A 17 42.27 -42.74 7.15
N ALA A 18 43.53 -42.69 7.56
CA ALA A 18 44.59 -43.49 6.98
C ALA A 18 45.01 -44.69 7.82
N SER A 19 44.19 -45.14 8.79
CA SER A 19 44.52 -46.29 9.65
C SER A 19 43.36 -47.26 9.79
N CYS A 20 42.91 -47.84 8.70
CA CYS A 20 42.22 -49.13 8.71
C CYS A 20 42.34 -49.71 7.30
N ASN A 21 43.48 -50.35 7.06
CA ASN A 21 43.67 -51.22 5.93
C ASN A 21 43.55 -52.67 6.43
N GLU A 22 42.35 -53.03 6.87
CA GLU A 22 41.92 -54.42 7.03
C GLU A 22 40.65 -54.61 6.21
N ASP A 23 40.65 -55.66 5.40
CA ASP A 23 39.55 -56.11 4.59
C ASP A 23 38.31 -56.39 5.49
N PHE A 24 37.48 -55.36 5.71
CA PHE A 24 36.14 -55.56 6.24
C PHE A 24 35.21 -56.02 5.12
N ASN A 25 35.40 -57.23 4.65
CA ASN A 25 34.42 -57.92 3.77
C ASN A 25 33.19 -58.43 4.53
N ASP A 26 33.08 -58.13 5.85
CA ASP A 26 31.96 -58.43 6.70
C ASP A 26 31.29 -57.15 7.26
N VAL A 27 31.20 -56.08 6.47
CA VAL A 27 30.24 -55.06 6.79
C VAL A 27 28.86 -55.67 6.51
N ALA A 28 28.20 -56.12 7.55
CA ALA A 28 26.76 -56.48 7.47
C ALA A 28 26.06 -55.36 6.71
N ALA A 29 25.29 -55.73 5.67
CA ALA A 29 24.47 -54.78 4.94
C ALA A 29 23.82 -53.83 5.97
N PRO A 30 23.76 -52.50 5.73
CA PRO A 30 23.11 -51.60 6.65
C PRO A 30 21.79 -52.23 7.06
N GLN A 31 21.64 -52.53 8.37
CA GLN A 31 20.34 -52.97 8.85
C GLN A 31 19.41 -51.79 8.54
N GLU A 32 18.72 -51.89 7.40
CA GLU A 32 17.52 -51.13 7.20
C GLU A 32 16.53 -51.64 8.23
N TRP A 33 16.50 -50.96 9.37
CA TRP A 33 15.41 -51.16 10.28
C TRP A 33 14.15 -50.88 9.47
N ALA A 34 13.39 -51.94 9.21
CA ALA A 34 12.05 -51.77 8.66
C ALA A 34 11.39 -50.71 9.54
N GLN A 35 10.94 -49.61 8.93
CA GLN A 35 10.26 -48.53 9.66
C GLN A 35 9.19 -49.21 10.49
N GLU A 36 9.34 -49.18 11.82
CA GLU A 36 8.41 -49.87 12.73
C GLU A 36 7.01 -49.46 12.31
N GLU A 37 6.13 -50.40 12.01
CA GLU A 37 4.74 -50.11 11.73
C GLU A 37 4.20 -49.26 12.87
N ALA A 38 3.47 -48.21 12.53
CA ALA A 38 2.91 -47.29 13.51
C ALA A 38 2.16 -48.09 14.57
N ILE A 39 2.65 -48.04 15.81
CA ILE A 39 2.06 -48.77 16.91
C ILE A 39 0.67 -48.19 17.14
N THR A 40 -0.36 -48.96 16.82
CA THR A 40 -1.73 -48.62 17.17
C THR A 40 -1.97 -49.11 18.62
N LEU A 41 -2.32 -48.20 19.51
CA LEU A 41 -2.67 -48.54 20.87
C LEU A 41 -4.18 -48.82 20.92
N PRO A 42 -4.62 -50.07 21.13
CA PRO A 42 -6.04 -50.33 21.33
C PRO A 42 -6.59 -49.46 22.45
N GLY A 43 -7.66 -48.74 22.19
CA GLY A 43 -8.32 -47.91 23.20
C GLY A 43 -8.01 -46.41 23.20
N LEU A 44 -7.08 -45.92 22.36
CA LEU A 44 -6.93 -44.50 22.10
C LEU A 44 -7.49 -44.19 20.72
N SER A 45 -8.46 -43.25 20.66
CA SER A 45 -8.95 -42.71 19.40
C SER A 45 -8.98 -41.18 19.45
N ILE A 46 -8.69 -40.56 18.31
CA ILE A 46 -8.73 -39.14 18.11
C ILE A 46 -9.82 -38.82 17.11
N SER A 47 -10.71 -37.90 17.43
CA SER A 47 -11.75 -37.44 16.52
C SER A 47 -11.76 -35.92 16.39
N PRO A 48 -12.15 -35.37 15.22
CA PRO A 48 -12.22 -33.91 15.05
C PRO A 48 -13.30 -33.30 15.95
N VAL A 49 -13.15 -32.01 16.25
CA VAL A 49 -14.19 -31.18 16.84
C VAL A 49 -14.91 -30.39 15.73
N ALA A 50 -16.01 -29.75 16.05
CA ALA A 50 -16.62 -28.75 15.18
C ALA A 50 -15.66 -27.57 14.96
N THR A 51 -15.91 -26.78 13.92
CA THR A 51 -15.14 -25.54 13.63
C THR A 51 -15.01 -24.69 14.87
N VAL A 52 -13.78 -24.30 15.18
CA VAL A 52 -13.43 -23.49 16.36
C VAL A 52 -13.38 -22.02 15.95
N ASP A 53 -14.25 -21.19 16.53
CA ASP A 53 -14.20 -19.73 16.35
C ASP A 53 -13.37 -19.11 17.48
N LEU A 54 -12.20 -18.56 17.16
CA LEU A 54 -11.28 -17.99 18.14
C LEU A 54 -11.74 -16.63 18.67
N ALA A 55 -12.65 -15.93 17.98
CA ALA A 55 -13.20 -14.67 18.48
C ALA A 55 -14.04 -14.87 19.75
N ASN A 56 -14.61 -16.06 19.93
CA ASN A 56 -15.43 -16.44 21.07
C ASN A 56 -14.74 -17.46 22.02
N ALA A 57 -13.46 -17.75 21.80
CA ALA A 57 -12.70 -18.71 22.58
C ALA A 57 -12.14 -18.08 23.87
N GLY A 58 -12.03 -18.89 24.94
CA GLY A 58 -11.25 -18.51 26.12
C GLY A 58 -9.75 -18.71 25.90
N ASP A 59 -8.94 -18.73 26.98
CA ASP A 59 -7.48 -18.86 26.93
C ASP A 59 -7.02 -20.18 26.27
N SER A 60 -7.86 -21.21 26.26
CA SER A 60 -7.59 -22.50 25.63
C SER A 60 -8.82 -23.07 24.95
N VAL A 61 -8.62 -23.80 23.86
CA VAL A 61 -9.68 -24.34 23.01
C VAL A 61 -9.40 -25.78 22.61
N ALA A 62 -10.42 -26.64 22.60
CA ALA A 62 -10.28 -28.01 22.10
C ALA A 62 -10.21 -28.01 20.58
N ILE A 63 -9.21 -28.67 20.02
CA ILE A 63 -9.01 -28.83 18.56
C ILE A 63 -9.20 -30.26 18.07
N PHE A 64 -9.29 -31.20 19.00
CA PHE A 64 -9.70 -32.60 18.77
C PHE A 64 -10.26 -33.20 20.06
N ASN A 65 -11.01 -34.31 19.94
CA ASN A 65 -11.50 -35.06 21.06
C ASN A 65 -10.70 -36.38 21.21
N PRO A 66 -9.87 -36.52 22.26
CA PRO A 66 -9.27 -37.78 22.58
C PRO A 66 -10.26 -38.65 23.35
N SER A 67 -10.40 -39.91 22.95
CA SER A 67 -11.16 -40.93 23.69
C SER A 67 -10.19 -42.04 24.13
N VAL A 68 -10.18 -42.28 25.42
CA VAL A 68 -9.34 -43.32 26.05
C VAL A 68 -10.28 -44.38 26.62
N SER A 69 -10.23 -45.59 26.08
CA SER A 69 -11.05 -46.70 26.56
C SER A 69 -10.33 -47.48 27.65
N SER A 70 -11.08 -48.33 28.36
CA SER A 70 -10.52 -49.26 29.37
C SER A 70 -9.63 -50.36 28.81
N THR A 71 -9.39 -50.40 27.50
CA THR A 71 -8.50 -51.36 26.83
C THR A 71 -7.05 -50.89 26.72
N LEU A 72 -6.70 -49.72 27.28
CA LEU A 72 -5.31 -49.31 27.45
C LEU A 72 -4.57 -50.38 28.27
N PRO A 73 -3.29 -50.70 27.95
CA PRO A 73 -2.48 -51.60 28.79
C PRO A 73 -2.48 -51.16 30.26
N GLU A 74 -2.45 -52.11 31.17
CA GLU A 74 -2.40 -51.82 32.59
C GLU A 74 -1.17 -50.98 32.93
N GLY A 75 -1.41 -49.85 33.64
CA GLY A 75 -0.34 -48.91 34.02
C GLY A 75 0.00 -47.89 32.89
N ALA A 76 -0.68 -47.89 31.75
CA ALA A 76 -0.47 -46.93 30.73
C ALA A 76 -1.29 -45.63 31.00
N THR A 77 -0.64 -44.47 30.85
CA THR A 77 -1.26 -43.15 31.00
C THR A 77 -0.87 -42.25 29.87
N VAL A 78 -1.83 -41.47 29.39
CA VAL A 78 -1.57 -40.38 28.39
C VAL A 78 -1.00 -39.18 29.16
N ALA A 79 0.26 -38.83 28.88
CA ALA A 79 0.92 -37.71 29.55
C ALA A 79 0.52 -36.37 28.93
N ASN A 80 0.59 -36.23 27.63
CA ASN A 80 0.20 -35.06 26.84
C ASN A 80 0.05 -35.42 25.37
N PHE A 81 -0.39 -34.44 24.58
CA PHE A 81 -0.40 -34.51 23.12
C PHE A 81 0.49 -33.43 22.54
N ARG A 82 1.11 -33.72 21.40
CA ARG A 82 1.68 -32.77 20.48
C ARG A 82 0.89 -32.82 19.17
N VAL A 83 0.60 -31.66 18.54
CA VAL A 83 -0.15 -31.60 17.30
C VAL A 83 0.66 -30.86 16.27
N ASP A 84 0.89 -31.47 15.13
CA ASP A 84 1.50 -30.86 13.97
C ASP A 84 0.36 -30.48 13.00
N LEU A 85 0.18 -29.18 12.77
CA LEU A 85 -0.80 -28.61 11.83
C LEU A 85 -0.08 -28.34 10.52
N ALA A 86 -0.42 -29.08 9.46
CA ALA A 86 0.18 -28.93 8.14
C ALA A 86 -0.61 -27.96 7.28
N ALA A 87 0.12 -27.03 6.62
CA ALA A 87 -0.37 -26.09 5.63
C ALA A 87 0.62 -26.00 4.46
N GLU A 88 0.25 -25.35 3.36
CA GLU A 88 1.14 -25.16 2.20
C GLU A 88 2.47 -24.46 2.58
N ASN A 89 2.42 -23.51 3.52
CA ASN A 89 3.57 -22.73 3.97
C ASN A 89 4.41 -23.42 5.06
N GLY A 90 4.16 -24.70 5.34
CA GLY A 90 4.88 -25.49 6.33
C GLY A 90 4.01 -25.98 7.49
N THR A 91 4.65 -26.50 8.50
CA THR A 91 3.97 -27.09 9.66
C THR A 91 4.13 -26.21 10.91
N SER A 92 3.05 -26.08 11.69
CA SER A 92 3.05 -25.48 13.02
C SER A 92 2.85 -26.57 14.07
N THR A 93 3.70 -26.60 15.10
CA THR A 93 3.63 -27.61 16.17
C THR A 93 3.05 -26.97 17.42
N LEU A 94 1.98 -27.54 17.96
CA LEU A 94 1.29 -27.09 19.17
C LEU A 94 1.36 -28.17 20.26
N ASN A 95 1.44 -27.74 21.51
CA ASN A 95 1.26 -28.64 22.67
C ASN A 95 -0.21 -28.65 23.07
N ALA A 96 -0.79 -29.84 23.18
CA ALA A 96 -2.15 -30.02 23.63
C ALA A 96 -2.22 -30.77 24.96
N SER A 97 -3.21 -30.40 25.77
CA SER A 97 -3.52 -31.08 27.02
C SER A 97 -4.07 -32.49 26.78
N THR A 98 -4.19 -33.28 27.85
CA THR A 98 -4.82 -34.62 27.81
C THR A 98 -6.29 -34.60 27.37
N THR A 99 -6.94 -33.41 27.31
CA THR A 99 -8.31 -33.21 26.83
C THR A 99 -8.36 -32.63 25.42
N GLY A 100 -7.24 -32.58 24.67
CA GLY A 100 -7.18 -32.10 23.31
C GLY A 100 -7.23 -30.58 23.15
N LYS A 101 -6.97 -29.83 24.25
CA LYS A 101 -6.96 -28.37 24.24
C LYS A 101 -5.58 -27.82 24.03
N VAL A 102 -5.48 -26.76 23.20
CA VAL A 102 -4.30 -25.92 22.98
C VAL A 102 -4.52 -24.50 23.48
N ALA A 103 -3.47 -23.73 23.67
CA ALA A 103 -3.62 -22.31 23.94
C ALA A 103 -4.22 -21.61 22.71
N THR A 104 -5.21 -20.77 22.92
CA THR A 104 -5.91 -20.03 21.86
C THR A 104 -4.92 -19.15 21.07
N ALA A 105 -3.98 -18.49 21.75
CA ALA A 105 -2.95 -17.67 21.14
C ALA A 105 -2.01 -18.45 20.19
N ASP A 106 -1.66 -19.70 20.57
CA ASP A 106 -0.80 -20.54 19.73
C ASP A 106 -1.51 -21.00 18.46
N LEU A 107 -2.81 -21.35 18.58
CA LEU A 107 -3.62 -21.70 17.42
C LEU A 107 -3.86 -20.49 16.50
N GLN A 108 -4.13 -19.30 17.06
CA GLN A 108 -4.22 -18.04 16.33
C GLN A 108 -2.95 -17.79 15.52
N ALA A 109 -1.76 -17.86 16.17
CA ALA A 109 -0.49 -17.64 15.49
C ALA A 109 -0.22 -18.67 14.36
N ALA A 110 -0.64 -19.94 14.56
CA ALA A 110 -0.53 -20.98 13.53
C ALA A 110 -1.41 -20.67 12.30
N ILE A 111 -2.65 -20.20 12.52
CA ILE A 111 -3.56 -19.81 11.45
C ILE A 111 -3.03 -18.58 10.69
N GLU A 112 -2.64 -17.53 11.41
CA GLU A 112 -2.11 -16.31 10.81
C GLU A 112 -0.86 -16.57 9.97
N LYS A 113 0.02 -17.43 10.43
CA LYS A 113 1.23 -17.84 9.69
C LYS A 113 0.89 -18.57 8.39
N ALA A 114 -0.14 -19.43 8.42
CA ALA A 114 -0.48 -20.28 7.29
C ALA A 114 -1.40 -19.57 6.26
N TYR A 115 -2.35 -18.78 6.73
CA TYR A 115 -3.47 -18.27 5.92
C TYR A 115 -3.72 -16.76 6.05
N GLY A 116 -2.96 -16.06 6.91
CA GLY A 116 -3.21 -14.64 7.22
C GLY A 116 -4.33 -14.44 8.24
N LYS A 117 -4.73 -13.18 8.42
CA LYS A 117 -5.63 -12.75 9.51
C LYS A 117 -7.12 -12.74 9.16
N ARG A 118 -7.51 -13.04 7.92
CA ARG A 118 -8.91 -13.00 7.49
C ARG A 118 -9.77 -13.96 8.31
N PRO A 119 -10.90 -13.53 8.92
CA PRO A 119 -11.74 -14.36 9.79
C PRO A 119 -12.63 -15.32 8.98
N GLU A 120 -11.98 -16.25 8.28
CA GLU A 120 -12.60 -17.32 7.52
C GLU A 120 -12.19 -18.67 8.08
N ALA A 121 -13.06 -19.69 7.95
CA ALA A 121 -12.73 -21.04 8.37
C ALA A 121 -11.54 -21.60 7.57
N ARG A 122 -10.51 -22.04 8.30
CA ARG A 122 -9.30 -22.63 7.74
C ARG A 122 -9.15 -24.04 8.25
N GLU A 123 -8.89 -24.99 7.33
CA GLU A 123 -8.71 -26.38 7.65
C GLU A 123 -7.25 -26.77 7.55
N PHE A 124 -6.76 -27.47 8.59
CA PHE A 124 -5.45 -28.08 8.64
C PHE A 124 -5.55 -29.61 8.64
N ALA A 125 -4.72 -30.26 7.87
CA ALA A 125 -4.39 -31.65 8.13
C ALA A 125 -3.57 -31.72 9.41
N ALA A 126 -4.04 -32.44 10.41
CA ALA A 126 -3.43 -32.49 11.74
C ALA A 126 -2.90 -33.87 12.06
N THR A 127 -1.63 -33.94 12.47
CA THR A 127 -1.03 -35.15 13.04
C THR A 127 -0.91 -34.99 14.55
N VAL A 128 -1.63 -35.81 15.29
CA VAL A 128 -1.64 -35.82 16.75
C VAL A 128 -0.70 -36.92 17.23
N TYR A 129 0.27 -36.53 18.03
CA TYR A 129 1.20 -37.45 18.71
C TYR A 129 0.85 -37.56 20.20
N ALA A 130 0.51 -38.75 20.65
CA ALA A 130 0.22 -39.04 22.05
C ALA A 130 1.48 -39.60 22.74
N ASN A 131 1.92 -38.92 23.78
CA ASN A 131 2.97 -39.45 24.67
C ASN A 131 2.34 -40.35 25.73
N ILE A 132 2.55 -41.65 25.57
CA ILE A 132 2.04 -42.68 26.51
C ILE A 132 3.15 -43.13 27.41
N MET A 133 2.90 -43.09 28.72
CA MET A 133 3.80 -43.62 29.75
C MET A 133 3.29 -44.97 30.22
N THR A 134 4.13 -46.03 30.12
CA THR A 134 3.82 -47.38 30.62
C THR A 134 5.01 -47.85 31.44
N ASN A 135 4.83 -48.04 32.73
CA ASN A 135 5.89 -48.52 33.64
C ASN A 135 7.20 -47.71 33.56
N GLY A 136 7.09 -46.38 33.36
CA GLY A 136 8.24 -45.48 33.27
C GLY A 136 8.88 -45.40 31.87
N GLN A 137 8.38 -46.11 30.88
CA GLN A 137 8.80 -46.05 29.50
C GLN A 137 7.81 -45.16 28.68
N ALA A 138 8.35 -44.26 27.83
CA ALA A 138 7.57 -43.42 26.96
C ALA A 138 7.41 -44.09 25.58
N SER A 139 6.18 -44.12 25.06
CA SER A 139 5.86 -44.54 23.71
C SER A 139 5.14 -43.40 23.00
N LEU A 140 5.43 -43.18 21.72
CA LEU A 140 4.81 -42.17 20.88
C LEU A 140 3.83 -42.82 19.92
N ILE A 141 2.57 -42.41 19.98
CA ILE A 141 1.51 -42.90 19.10
C ILE A 141 1.06 -41.78 18.19
N LYS A 142 0.98 -42.06 16.90
CA LYS A 142 0.57 -41.14 15.87
C LYS A 142 -0.90 -41.38 15.47
N SER A 143 -1.70 -40.33 15.37
CA SER A 143 -3.06 -40.34 14.82
C SER A 143 -3.24 -39.14 13.89
N GLU A 144 -4.05 -39.32 12.86
CA GLU A 144 -4.38 -38.24 11.91
C GLU A 144 -5.81 -37.77 12.12
N THR A 145 -6.03 -36.47 11.99
CA THR A 145 -7.36 -35.81 12.10
C THR A 145 -7.35 -34.51 11.30
N THR A 146 -8.45 -33.79 11.28
CA THR A 146 -8.53 -32.42 10.76
C THR A 146 -8.81 -31.43 11.89
N VAL A 147 -8.30 -30.22 11.75
CA VAL A 147 -8.59 -29.09 12.63
C VAL A 147 -9.08 -27.95 11.78
N THR A 148 -10.32 -27.50 12.02
CA THR A 148 -10.92 -26.36 11.34
C THR A 148 -11.13 -25.23 12.34
N ALA A 149 -10.54 -24.05 12.07
CA ALA A 149 -10.65 -22.90 12.96
C ALA A 149 -10.79 -21.60 12.17
N ILE A 150 -11.43 -20.61 12.82
CA ILE A 150 -11.60 -19.23 12.33
C ILE A 150 -10.72 -18.35 13.23
N PRO A 151 -9.75 -17.57 12.69
CA PRO A 151 -8.92 -16.67 13.48
C PRO A 151 -9.73 -15.52 14.05
N GLN A 152 -9.31 -15.00 15.17
CA GLN A 152 -9.83 -13.75 15.72
C GLN A 152 -9.28 -12.59 14.90
N ALA A 153 -10.14 -11.82 14.26
CA ALA A 153 -9.81 -10.57 13.59
C ALA A 153 -11.05 -9.67 13.57
N PRO A 154 -10.87 -8.35 13.53
CA PRO A 154 -11.98 -7.44 13.30
C PRO A 154 -12.58 -7.67 11.90
N GLN A 155 -13.87 -7.38 11.76
CA GLN A 155 -14.51 -7.37 10.45
C GLN A 155 -14.13 -6.07 9.72
N ILE A 156 -13.36 -6.19 8.62
CA ILE A 156 -12.91 -5.06 7.81
C ILE A 156 -13.66 -5.07 6.48
N SER A 157 -14.35 -3.97 6.19
CA SER A 157 -15.02 -3.76 4.90
C SER A 157 -14.01 -3.38 3.82
N GLN A 158 -14.38 -3.57 2.54
CA GLN A 158 -13.53 -3.20 1.41
C GLN A 158 -13.48 -1.69 1.20
N ASN A 159 -14.58 -0.99 1.50
CA ASN A 159 -14.70 0.44 1.28
C ASN A 159 -15.22 1.15 2.54
N TYR A 160 -14.73 2.36 2.73
CA TYR A 160 -15.17 3.31 3.76
C TYR A 160 -15.49 4.64 3.11
N TYR A 161 -16.44 5.38 3.69
CA TYR A 161 -16.97 6.63 3.14
C TYR A 161 -17.09 7.67 4.25
N LEU A 162 -16.69 8.90 3.95
CA LEU A 162 -16.92 10.04 4.84
C LEU A 162 -18.36 10.52 4.64
N ILE A 163 -19.12 10.58 5.72
CA ILE A 163 -20.48 11.13 5.75
C ILE A 163 -20.54 12.32 6.70
N GLY A 164 -21.36 13.31 6.37
CA GLY A 164 -21.52 14.49 7.22
C GLY A 164 -21.47 15.80 6.45
N ALA A 165 -21.02 16.87 7.10
CA ALA A 165 -20.99 18.22 6.52
C ALA A 165 -20.21 18.32 5.20
N PRO A 166 -19.07 17.58 4.98
CA PRO A 166 -18.36 17.64 3.70
C PRO A 166 -19.07 16.92 2.54
N SER A 167 -20.05 16.07 2.82
CA SER A 167 -20.81 15.29 1.83
C SER A 167 -22.30 15.36 2.08
N ALA A 168 -22.88 14.34 2.69
CA ALA A 168 -24.26 14.31 3.16
C ALA A 168 -24.37 13.50 4.46
N TRP A 169 -25.29 13.88 5.35
CA TRP A 169 -25.67 13.11 6.54
C TRP A 169 -26.65 11.99 6.15
N GLU A 170 -26.16 11.01 5.39
CA GLU A 170 -26.92 9.86 4.94
C GLU A 170 -26.04 8.60 5.06
N PRO A 171 -26.50 7.51 5.70
CA PRO A 171 -25.70 6.30 5.89
C PRO A 171 -25.35 5.61 4.56
N THR A 172 -26.11 5.89 3.51
CA THR A 172 -25.89 5.36 2.14
C THR A 172 -25.07 6.28 1.24
N CYS A 173 -24.54 7.39 1.78
CA CYS A 173 -23.73 8.34 1.00
C CYS A 173 -22.34 7.74 0.67
N VAL A 174 -22.04 7.60 -0.59
CA VAL A 174 -20.78 7.05 -1.12
C VAL A 174 -19.95 8.06 -1.92
N THR A 175 -20.30 9.35 -1.83
CA THR A 175 -19.67 10.41 -2.66
C THR A 175 -18.25 10.75 -2.27
N MET A 176 -17.84 10.42 -1.03
CA MET A 176 -16.51 10.68 -0.51
C MET A 176 -15.86 9.38 0.02
N PRO A 177 -15.38 8.52 -0.88
CA PRO A 177 -14.71 7.28 -0.50
C PRO A 177 -13.32 7.55 0.07
N PHE A 178 -12.92 6.74 1.05
CA PHE A 178 -11.54 6.67 1.50
C PHE A 178 -10.68 5.98 0.44
N ASN A 179 -9.46 6.47 0.27
CA ASN A 179 -8.45 5.84 -0.58
C ASN A 179 -7.84 4.64 0.14
N HIS A 180 -7.58 3.58 -0.63
CA HIS A 180 -6.93 2.37 -0.18
C HIS A 180 -5.94 1.88 -1.25
N SER A 181 -4.92 1.14 -0.87
CA SER A 181 -3.87 0.64 -1.78
C SER A 181 -4.36 -0.39 -2.81
N GLY A 182 -5.56 -0.93 -2.64
CA GLY A 182 -6.11 -2.03 -3.46
C GLY A 182 -5.59 -3.42 -3.09
N LYS A 183 -4.73 -3.54 -2.06
CA LYS A 183 -4.32 -4.82 -1.49
C LYS A 183 -5.47 -5.44 -0.69
N ASP A 184 -5.29 -6.68 -0.24
CA ASP A 184 -6.20 -7.29 0.72
C ASP A 184 -6.27 -6.44 2.00
N VAL A 185 -7.48 -6.14 2.49
CA VAL A 185 -7.71 -5.27 3.66
C VAL A 185 -7.14 -5.84 4.97
N TYR A 186 -6.82 -7.13 5.02
CA TYR A 186 -6.12 -7.77 6.15
C TYR A 186 -4.60 -7.73 6.02
N GLU A 187 -4.07 -7.42 4.82
CA GLU A 187 -2.64 -7.13 4.59
C GLU A 187 -2.35 -5.64 4.75
N ASP A 188 -3.28 -4.80 4.29
CA ASP A 188 -3.20 -3.33 4.41
C ASP A 188 -4.54 -2.78 4.94
N PRO A 189 -4.71 -2.68 6.27
CA PRO A 189 -5.94 -2.19 6.88
C PRO A 189 -6.05 -0.66 6.94
N ILE A 190 -5.23 0.07 6.19
CA ILE A 190 -5.12 1.53 6.26
C ILE A 190 -5.95 2.19 5.16
N PHE A 191 -6.85 3.07 5.57
CA PHE A 191 -7.68 3.87 4.68
C PHE A 191 -7.46 5.35 4.94
N THR A 192 -7.39 6.17 3.91
CA THR A 192 -7.11 7.60 4.04
C THR A 192 -8.06 8.44 3.21
N ILE A 193 -8.41 9.62 3.70
CA ILE A 193 -9.15 10.62 2.94
C ILE A 193 -8.61 12.01 3.26
N VAL A 194 -8.61 12.89 2.26
CA VAL A 194 -8.38 14.32 2.45
C VAL A 194 -9.61 15.06 1.98
N PHE A 195 -10.11 15.98 2.80
CA PHE A 195 -11.31 16.75 2.51
C PHE A 195 -11.19 18.19 3.06
N PRO A 196 -11.89 19.16 2.42
CA PRO A 196 -11.88 20.54 2.88
C PRO A 196 -12.64 20.70 4.19
N ILE A 197 -12.19 21.63 5.03
CA ILE A 197 -12.90 22.05 6.24
C ILE A 197 -13.65 23.35 5.99
N ALA A 198 -14.89 23.41 6.52
CA ALA A 198 -15.66 24.65 6.50
C ALA A 198 -15.13 25.63 7.55
N ASP A 199 -15.41 26.92 7.37
CA ASP A 199 -15.13 27.93 8.39
C ASP A 199 -15.85 27.59 9.69
N GLY A 200 -15.12 27.66 10.81
CA GLY A 200 -15.61 27.33 12.13
C GLY A 200 -15.41 25.88 12.51
N GLU A 201 -16.41 25.04 12.42
CA GLU A 201 -16.32 23.63 12.80
C GLU A 201 -16.93 22.70 11.73
N THR A 202 -16.29 21.55 11.52
CA THR A 202 -16.75 20.52 10.58
C THR A 202 -17.08 19.24 11.33
N TRP A 203 -18.32 18.77 11.16
CA TRP A 203 -18.83 17.54 11.76
C TRP A 203 -18.95 16.42 10.71
N PHE A 204 -18.54 15.21 11.06
CA PHE A 204 -18.59 14.06 10.18
C PHE A 204 -18.58 12.73 10.93
N ALA A 205 -18.78 11.65 10.21
CA ALA A 205 -18.70 10.27 10.67
C ALA A 205 -18.20 9.37 9.52
N VAL A 206 -18.03 8.08 9.79
CA VAL A 206 -17.52 7.14 8.79
C VAL A 206 -18.54 6.02 8.58
N ALA A 207 -18.99 5.85 7.33
CA ALA A 207 -19.75 4.70 6.87
C ALA A 207 -18.81 3.67 6.22
N ASP A 208 -19.24 2.43 6.16
CA ASP A 208 -18.60 1.35 5.42
C ASP A 208 -19.62 0.60 4.55
N ASP A 209 -19.17 -0.43 3.82
CA ASP A 209 -20.06 -1.22 2.97
C ASP A 209 -21.27 -1.78 3.74
N ILE A 210 -21.08 -2.23 4.98
CA ILE A 210 -22.18 -2.74 5.82
C ILE A 210 -23.19 -1.63 6.16
N THR A 211 -22.70 -0.45 6.48
CA THR A 211 -23.53 0.72 6.72
C THR A 211 -24.36 1.09 5.50
N VAL A 212 -23.72 1.08 4.33
CA VAL A 212 -24.38 1.40 3.04
C VAL A 212 -25.43 0.37 2.68
N GLU A 213 -25.12 -0.92 2.80
CA GLU A 213 -26.04 -2.01 2.47
C GLU A 213 -27.29 -2.04 3.38
N THR A 214 -27.09 -1.80 4.67
CA THR A 214 -28.18 -1.89 5.64
C THR A 214 -28.96 -0.58 5.83
N ALA A 215 -28.39 0.55 5.40
CA ALA A 215 -28.88 1.90 5.68
C ALA A 215 -29.11 2.15 7.18
N ASP A 216 -28.39 1.42 8.05
CA ASP A 216 -28.57 1.48 9.49
C ASP A 216 -27.54 2.41 10.14
N TRP A 217 -28.01 3.49 10.72
CA TRP A 217 -27.18 4.44 11.48
C TRP A 217 -26.39 3.82 12.63
N LYS A 218 -26.83 2.69 13.17
CA LYS A 218 -26.11 1.96 14.20
C LYS A 218 -24.82 1.34 13.72
N GLN A 219 -24.70 1.11 12.41
CA GLN A 219 -23.49 0.59 11.78
C GLN A 219 -22.44 1.67 11.47
N VAL A 220 -22.81 2.95 11.52
CA VAL A 220 -21.87 4.06 11.31
C VAL A 220 -20.77 4.04 12.39
N PHE A 221 -19.53 4.25 11.99
CA PHE A 221 -18.43 4.44 12.92
C PHE A 221 -18.35 5.88 13.41
N GLY A 222 -18.14 6.01 14.70
CA GLY A 222 -17.90 7.26 15.39
C GLY A 222 -16.67 7.19 16.29
N CYS A 223 -16.36 8.33 16.91
CA CYS A 223 -15.33 8.49 17.92
C CYS A 223 -15.74 7.78 19.21
N ALA A 224 -14.91 6.88 19.71
CA ALA A 224 -15.18 6.14 20.94
C ALA A 224 -15.19 7.03 22.19
N GLU A 225 -14.54 8.20 22.12
CA GLU A 225 -14.46 9.20 23.18
C GLU A 225 -15.74 10.06 23.31
N GLY A 226 -16.69 9.88 22.39
CA GLY A 226 -17.99 10.54 22.42
C GLY A 226 -18.18 11.63 21.37
N ASN A 227 -19.41 12.12 21.28
CA ASN A 227 -19.84 13.09 20.27
C ASN A 227 -19.08 14.43 20.39
N GLY A 228 -18.50 14.87 19.28
CA GLY A 228 -17.75 16.12 19.22
C GLY A 228 -16.35 16.07 19.82
N ALA A 229 -15.81 14.88 20.12
CA ALA A 229 -14.42 14.76 20.50
C ALA A 229 -13.49 15.29 19.39
N ASN A 230 -12.51 16.13 19.78
CA ASN A 230 -11.57 16.82 18.90
C ASN A 230 -10.18 16.22 18.98
N GLY A 231 -10.04 14.94 19.33
CA GLY A 231 -8.74 14.30 19.40
C GLY A 231 -8.11 14.19 18.01
N GLU A 232 -6.80 14.45 17.91
CA GLU A 232 -6.06 14.21 16.67
C GLU A 232 -5.94 12.72 16.36
N GLU A 233 -6.07 11.86 17.36
CA GLU A 233 -6.09 10.41 17.27
C GLU A 233 -6.97 9.80 18.35
N GLY A 234 -7.51 8.61 18.11
CA GLY A 234 -8.37 7.90 19.06
C GLY A 234 -8.89 6.60 18.48
N SER A 235 -9.90 6.05 19.14
CA SER A 235 -10.52 4.78 18.78
C SER A 235 -11.84 4.95 18.05
N LEU A 236 -12.14 3.99 17.16
CA LEU A 236 -13.39 3.90 16.42
C LEU A 236 -14.33 2.88 17.09
N LYS A 237 -15.63 3.20 17.13
CA LYS A 237 -16.66 2.25 17.49
C LYS A 237 -17.89 2.41 16.59
N ARG A 238 -18.64 1.34 16.40
CA ARG A 238 -19.98 1.42 15.83
C ARG A 238 -20.88 2.23 16.76
N ARG A 239 -21.80 3.03 16.22
CA ARG A 239 -22.78 3.79 17.01
C ARG A 239 -23.65 2.89 17.89
N ALA A 240 -23.86 1.63 17.48
CA ALA A 240 -24.52 0.62 18.31
C ALA A 240 -23.85 0.42 19.68
N ASP A 241 -22.55 0.65 19.78
CA ASP A 241 -21.72 0.44 20.97
C ASP A 241 -21.35 1.75 21.69
N LEU A 242 -21.94 2.87 21.25
CA LEU A 242 -21.75 4.19 21.84
C LEU A 242 -22.95 4.62 22.66
N THR A 243 -22.75 5.53 23.60
CA THR A 243 -23.82 6.13 24.41
C THR A 243 -24.45 7.35 23.73
N ASP A 244 -23.80 7.89 22.69
CA ASP A 244 -24.21 8.99 21.84
C ASP A 244 -23.85 8.70 20.38
N ASP A 245 -23.96 9.69 19.48
CA ASP A 245 -23.68 9.50 18.06
C ASP A 245 -22.17 9.35 17.72
N GLY A 246 -21.27 9.74 18.62
CA GLY A 246 -19.81 9.69 18.42
C GLY A 246 -19.33 10.46 17.20
N SER A 247 -20.07 11.45 16.71
CA SER A 247 -19.67 12.22 15.53
C SER A 247 -18.37 12.95 15.78
N PHE A 248 -17.45 12.87 14.81
CA PHE A 248 -16.20 13.63 14.85
C PHE A 248 -16.48 15.12 14.68
N LYS A 249 -15.66 15.93 15.31
CA LYS A 249 -15.65 17.37 15.11
C LYS A 249 -14.23 17.86 14.95
N VAL A 250 -13.98 18.66 13.94
CA VAL A 250 -12.72 19.40 13.78
C VAL A 250 -13.03 20.89 13.79
N VAL A 251 -12.32 21.61 14.64
CA VAL A 251 -12.40 23.07 14.71
C VAL A 251 -11.21 23.64 13.95
N VAL A 252 -11.48 24.60 13.08
CA VAL A 252 -10.43 25.35 12.38
C VAL A 252 -9.72 26.27 13.36
N ASP A 253 -8.44 26.03 13.57
CA ASP A 253 -7.51 26.90 14.23
C ASP A 253 -6.29 27.11 13.31
N GLY A 254 -5.96 28.35 13.04
CA GLY A 254 -4.86 28.70 12.15
C GLY A 254 -5.23 28.62 10.65
N ASP A 255 -4.24 28.34 9.81
CA ASP A 255 -4.34 28.41 8.35
C ASP A 255 -4.74 27.10 7.66
N ALA A 256 -5.11 26.07 8.44
CA ALA A 256 -5.49 24.79 7.87
C ALA A 256 -6.78 24.91 7.06
N LYS A 257 -6.76 24.37 5.85
CA LYS A 257 -7.91 24.36 4.93
C LYS A 257 -8.43 22.96 4.65
N PHE A 258 -7.64 21.94 4.97
CA PHE A 258 -7.95 20.55 4.73
C PHE A 258 -7.67 19.69 5.96
N ILE A 259 -8.38 18.56 6.01
CA ILE A 259 -8.14 17.49 6.97
C ILE A 259 -7.74 16.24 6.20
N LYS A 260 -6.68 15.57 6.67
CA LYS A 260 -6.42 14.17 6.35
C LYS A 260 -6.90 13.31 7.50
N MET A 261 -7.79 12.37 7.22
CA MET A 261 -8.17 11.33 8.16
C MET A 261 -7.57 10.01 7.70
N THR A 262 -6.93 9.31 8.62
CA THR A 262 -6.38 7.97 8.43
C THR A 262 -7.12 7.02 9.36
N LEU A 263 -7.61 5.90 8.84
CA LEU A 263 -8.22 4.81 9.61
C LEU A 263 -7.25 3.64 9.62
N ASN A 264 -7.06 3.00 10.77
CA ASN A 264 -6.49 1.67 10.88
C ASN A 264 -7.59 0.72 11.35
N MET A 265 -8.15 -0.04 10.42
CA MET A 265 -9.31 -0.89 10.69
C MET A 265 -8.95 -2.22 11.37
N MET A 266 -7.67 -2.58 11.40
CA MET A 266 -7.20 -3.72 12.21
C MET A 266 -7.28 -3.41 13.70
N GLU A 267 -7.01 -2.16 14.08
CA GLU A 267 -6.97 -1.70 15.47
C GLU A 267 -8.22 -0.88 15.86
N TYR A 268 -9.11 -0.60 14.89
CA TYR A 268 -10.21 0.34 15.05
C TYR A 268 -9.75 1.68 15.62
N THR A 269 -8.75 2.27 15.00
CA THR A 269 -8.21 3.59 15.37
C THR A 269 -8.27 4.58 14.23
N TYR A 270 -8.23 5.87 14.57
CA TYR A 270 -8.15 6.95 13.60
C TYR A 270 -7.06 7.95 13.95
N LYS A 271 -6.58 8.67 12.95
CA LYS A 271 -5.73 9.84 13.07
C LYS A 271 -6.27 10.96 12.19
N ILE A 272 -6.32 12.19 12.75
CA ILE A 272 -6.74 13.40 12.05
C ILE A 272 -5.55 14.37 12.00
N GLU A 273 -5.21 14.82 10.79
CA GLU A 273 -4.13 15.78 10.53
C GLU A 273 -4.72 16.99 9.81
N LYS A 274 -4.43 18.17 10.34
CA LYS A 274 -4.80 19.45 9.71
C LYS A 274 -3.75 19.81 8.67
N LEU A 275 -4.16 20.09 7.45
CA LEU A 275 -3.27 20.33 6.32
C LEU A 275 -3.50 21.69 5.72
N ASN A 276 -2.40 22.27 5.23
CA ASN A 276 -2.39 23.42 4.35
C ASN A 276 -1.43 23.12 3.20
N PHE A 277 -1.87 23.34 1.97
CA PHE A 277 -1.06 23.09 0.79
C PHE A 277 -0.68 24.40 0.12
N GLU A 278 0.57 24.50 -0.30
CA GLU A 278 1.10 25.64 -1.04
C GLU A 278 0.44 25.76 -2.41
N GLU A 279 0.42 26.95 -2.97
CA GLU A 279 -0.10 27.17 -4.33
C GLU A 279 0.82 26.55 -5.39
N TYR A 280 2.12 26.50 -5.11
CA TYR A 280 3.13 25.92 -6.00
C TYR A 280 4.04 24.97 -5.26
N ILE A 281 4.41 23.86 -5.92
CA ILE A 281 5.57 23.06 -5.55
C ILE A 281 6.62 23.14 -6.66
N TYR A 282 7.88 23.04 -6.28
CA TYR A 282 9.04 23.19 -7.17
C TYR A 282 9.62 21.82 -7.49
N VAL A 283 10.23 21.65 -8.66
CA VAL A 283 10.77 20.38 -9.16
C VAL A 283 12.30 20.45 -9.29
N PRO A 284 13.07 20.60 -8.18
CA PRO A 284 14.53 20.55 -8.25
C PRO A 284 15.03 19.14 -8.57
N GLY A 285 16.07 19.05 -9.40
CA GLY A 285 16.64 17.75 -9.81
C GLY A 285 17.88 17.89 -10.68
N ASN A 286 18.35 16.77 -11.21
CA ASN A 286 19.53 16.69 -12.09
C ASN A 286 19.40 17.60 -13.31
N HIS A 287 18.20 17.74 -13.87
CA HIS A 287 17.90 18.53 -15.06
C HIS A 287 18.23 20.03 -14.93
N GLN A 288 18.32 20.55 -13.68
CA GLN A 288 18.60 21.98 -13.45
C GLN A 288 19.61 22.24 -12.30
N GLY A 289 20.34 21.21 -11.87
CA GLY A 289 21.43 21.34 -10.90
C GLY A 289 20.95 21.46 -9.44
N TRP A 290 19.78 20.93 -9.10
CA TRP A 290 19.24 20.85 -7.74
C TRP A 290 19.04 22.22 -7.04
N ALA A 291 18.69 23.26 -7.79
CA ALA A 291 18.44 24.61 -7.26
C ALA A 291 16.93 24.90 -7.18
N PRO A 292 16.28 24.76 -5.99
CA PRO A 292 14.82 24.91 -5.89
C PRO A 292 14.31 26.27 -6.31
N ASP A 293 15.08 27.35 -6.08
CA ASP A 293 14.73 28.73 -6.45
C ASP A 293 14.67 28.97 -7.97
N LYS A 294 15.21 28.06 -8.76
CA LYS A 294 15.23 28.09 -10.24
C LYS A 294 14.47 26.94 -10.88
N ALA A 295 13.86 26.10 -10.06
CA ALA A 295 13.20 24.89 -10.53
C ALA A 295 11.87 25.19 -11.22
N PRO A 296 11.45 24.34 -12.18
CA PRO A 296 10.08 24.31 -12.69
C PRO A 296 9.07 24.20 -11.55
N ARG A 297 7.88 24.78 -11.75
CA ARG A 297 6.81 24.76 -10.74
C ARG A 297 5.58 24.03 -11.23
N LEU A 298 5.01 23.21 -10.34
CA LEU A 298 3.69 22.66 -10.52
C LEU A 298 2.69 23.50 -9.75
N HIS A 299 1.55 23.79 -10.34
CA HIS A 299 0.50 24.66 -9.77
C HIS A 299 -0.60 23.83 -9.11
N GLY A 300 -0.95 24.17 -7.88
CA GLY A 300 -2.06 23.62 -7.10
C GLY A 300 -3.24 24.59 -7.08
N ALA A 301 -4.03 24.61 -8.15
CA ALA A 301 -5.09 25.61 -8.38
C ALA A 301 -6.13 25.69 -7.25
N ASN A 302 -6.36 24.59 -6.51
CA ASN A 302 -7.39 24.52 -5.48
C ASN A 302 -6.81 24.46 -4.06
N SER A 303 -5.48 24.53 -3.90
CA SER A 303 -4.78 24.33 -2.62
C SER A 303 -5.17 23.02 -1.90
N ASP A 304 -5.51 21.97 -2.68
CA ASP A 304 -5.99 20.67 -2.21
C ASP A 304 -4.92 19.58 -2.23
N GLY A 305 -3.67 19.96 -2.46
CA GLY A 305 -2.54 19.04 -2.57
C GLY A 305 -2.39 18.38 -3.92
N LYS A 306 -3.17 18.79 -4.93
CA LYS A 306 -3.06 18.33 -6.32
C LYS A 306 -2.35 19.37 -7.15
N TYR A 307 -1.21 19.01 -7.68
CA TYR A 307 -0.33 19.88 -8.44
C TYR A 307 -0.16 19.38 -9.85
N VAL A 308 -0.23 20.29 -10.81
CA VAL A 308 -0.07 19.99 -12.25
C VAL A 308 0.91 20.96 -12.88
N GLY A 309 1.79 20.46 -13.70
CA GLY A 309 2.74 21.27 -14.46
C GLY A 309 3.66 20.44 -15.32
N TYR A 310 4.65 21.07 -15.88
CA TYR A 310 5.57 20.48 -16.85
C TYR A 310 7.00 20.63 -16.39
N SER A 311 7.83 19.64 -16.70
CA SER A 311 9.26 19.69 -16.49
C SER A 311 10.02 18.77 -17.45
N CYS A 312 11.19 19.23 -17.90
CA CYS A 312 12.18 18.34 -18.48
C CYS A 312 12.83 17.55 -17.33
N LEU A 313 12.73 16.22 -17.31
CA LEU A 313 13.33 15.37 -16.30
C LEU A 313 14.54 14.61 -16.87
N ASP A 314 15.61 14.50 -16.05
CA ASP A 314 16.85 13.77 -16.40
C ASP A 314 17.43 13.15 -15.11
N GLY A 315 17.04 11.93 -14.79
CA GLY A 315 17.45 11.24 -13.56
C GLY A 315 16.72 11.69 -12.31
N GLY A 316 17.45 11.90 -11.21
CA GLY A 316 16.89 12.18 -9.90
C GLY A 316 16.25 13.57 -9.78
N PHE A 317 15.13 13.66 -9.07
CA PHE A 317 14.46 14.90 -8.68
C PHE A 317 13.65 14.70 -7.39
N LYS A 318 13.19 15.79 -6.81
CA LYS A 318 12.22 15.85 -5.72
C LYS A 318 11.24 16.99 -5.95
N PHE A 319 10.28 17.13 -5.05
CA PHE A 319 9.47 18.33 -4.98
C PHE A 319 9.80 19.08 -3.70
N THR A 320 9.96 20.42 -3.78
CA THR A 320 10.04 21.26 -2.57
C THR A 320 8.80 22.11 -2.43
N LYS A 321 8.36 22.35 -1.19
CA LYS A 321 7.17 23.11 -0.86
C LYS A 321 7.35 24.63 -1.03
N GLY A 322 8.55 25.05 -1.44
CA GLY A 322 8.91 26.44 -1.66
C GLY A 322 10.27 26.53 -2.36
N PRO A 323 10.77 27.75 -2.63
CA PRO A 323 12.00 28.00 -3.40
C PRO A 323 13.28 27.67 -2.62
N GLY A 324 13.27 26.65 -1.77
CA GLY A 324 14.42 26.25 -0.97
C GLY A 324 14.18 24.96 -0.20
N TRP A 325 15.26 24.28 0.16
CA TRP A 325 15.20 23.01 0.90
C TRP A 325 14.64 23.14 2.32
N ASN A 326 14.69 24.32 2.91
CA ASN A 326 14.16 24.60 4.25
C ASN A 326 12.63 24.65 4.32
N PHE A 327 11.94 24.68 3.19
CA PHE A 327 10.46 24.66 3.13
C PHE A 327 9.87 23.26 3.28
N GLY A 328 10.71 22.21 3.29
CA GLY A 328 10.29 20.83 3.28
C GLY A 328 10.12 20.29 1.86
N GLU A 329 10.01 18.98 1.75
CA GLU A 329 10.02 18.29 0.47
C GLU A 329 8.98 17.18 0.40
N TYR A 330 8.63 16.79 -0.83
CA TYR A 330 8.01 15.50 -1.17
C TYR A 330 9.01 14.69 -1.98
N ASN A 331 9.20 13.45 -1.59
CA ASN A 331 10.17 12.53 -2.16
C ASN A 331 9.50 11.23 -2.59
N TRP A 332 10.27 10.20 -2.96
CA TRP A 332 9.69 8.92 -3.36
C TRP A 332 8.70 8.35 -2.34
N GLY A 333 9.08 8.35 -1.05
CA GLY A 333 8.23 7.83 0.02
C GLY A 333 6.99 8.65 0.33
N SER A 334 6.86 9.86 -0.25
CA SER A 334 5.64 10.67 -0.13
C SER A 334 4.50 10.17 -1.03
N PHE A 335 4.81 9.27 -1.96
CA PHE A 335 3.83 8.70 -2.89
C PHE A 335 3.74 7.19 -2.68
N THR A 336 2.53 6.67 -2.78
CA THR A 336 2.23 5.22 -2.73
C THR A 336 1.97 4.65 -4.13
N SER A 337 1.64 5.52 -5.09
CA SER A 337 1.46 5.19 -6.50
C SER A 337 2.42 6.01 -7.36
N HIS A 338 3.19 5.33 -8.21
CA HIS A 338 4.24 5.91 -9.03
C HIS A 338 4.03 5.61 -10.51
N PRO A 339 4.45 6.50 -11.43
CA PRO A 339 4.35 6.25 -12.86
C PRO A 339 5.35 5.18 -13.31
N GLU A 340 5.02 4.48 -14.39
CA GLU A 340 5.95 3.56 -15.05
C GLU A 340 7.21 4.30 -15.53
N GLY A 341 8.37 3.66 -15.43
CA GLY A 341 9.65 4.26 -15.80
C GLY A 341 10.24 5.20 -14.74
N PHE A 342 9.69 5.19 -13.52
CA PHE A 342 10.24 5.92 -12.38
C PHE A 342 10.60 4.94 -11.26
N THR A 343 11.69 5.25 -10.56
CA THR A 343 12.21 4.43 -9.46
C THR A 343 12.64 5.29 -8.27
N GLY A 344 12.75 4.69 -7.10
CA GLY A 344 13.22 5.36 -5.88
C GLY A 344 13.10 4.42 -4.68
N GLU A 345 13.50 4.91 -3.52
CA GLU A 345 13.43 4.15 -2.28
C GLU A 345 13.25 5.10 -1.08
N GLY A 346 12.32 4.79 -0.20
CA GLY A 346 12.11 5.50 1.07
C GLY A 346 12.00 7.02 0.90
N GLY A 347 12.75 7.77 1.71
CA GLY A 347 12.84 9.24 1.65
C GLY A 347 13.80 9.78 0.58
N GLY A 348 14.26 8.93 -0.36
CA GLY A 348 15.21 9.28 -1.41
C GLY A 348 14.58 10.04 -2.59
N ASP A 349 15.39 10.23 -3.62
CA ASP A 349 14.98 10.90 -4.85
C ASP A 349 13.96 10.07 -5.63
N ILE A 350 13.13 10.75 -6.40
CA ILE A 350 12.33 10.17 -7.47
C ILE A 350 13.23 10.16 -8.71
N THR A 351 13.50 9.00 -9.28
CA THR A 351 14.42 8.88 -10.43
C THR A 351 13.63 8.56 -11.69
N CYS A 352 13.63 9.49 -12.65
CA CYS A 352 13.15 9.29 -14.00
C CYS A 352 14.19 8.45 -14.77
N THR A 353 13.80 7.27 -15.27
CA THR A 353 14.73 6.36 -15.98
C THR A 353 14.87 6.71 -17.46
N VAL A 354 13.95 7.47 -18.02
CA VAL A 354 13.97 7.92 -19.42
C VAL A 354 13.93 9.44 -19.45
N LYS A 355 15.04 10.07 -19.86
CA LYS A 355 15.09 11.51 -20.03
C LYS A 355 14.01 12.00 -21.00
N GLY A 356 13.27 13.04 -20.63
CA GLY A 356 12.19 13.57 -21.44
C GLY A 356 11.52 14.79 -20.85
N PHE A 357 10.56 15.33 -21.58
CA PHE A 357 9.69 16.39 -21.11
C PHE A 357 8.35 15.79 -20.70
N TYR A 358 7.89 16.07 -19.49
CA TYR A 358 6.74 15.39 -18.88
C TYR A 358 5.68 16.38 -18.43
N LEU A 359 4.41 16.04 -18.66
CA LEU A 359 3.32 16.50 -17.83
C LEU A 359 3.36 15.74 -16.50
N ILE A 360 3.47 16.43 -15.39
CA ILE A 360 3.53 15.88 -14.04
C ILE A 360 2.25 16.24 -13.29
N GLU A 361 1.60 15.24 -12.71
CA GLU A 361 0.45 15.38 -11.84
C GLU A 361 0.81 14.74 -10.49
N ALA A 362 1.00 15.57 -9.47
CA ALA A 362 1.36 15.15 -8.14
C ALA A 362 0.21 15.42 -7.17
N ASP A 363 -0.48 14.37 -6.72
CA ASP A 363 -1.45 14.42 -5.64
C ASP A 363 -0.76 14.02 -4.34
N VAL A 364 -0.25 15.01 -3.61
CA VAL A 364 0.47 14.79 -2.35
C VAL A 364 -0.47 14.52 -1.17
N ALA A 365 -1.76 14.80 -1.34
CA ALA A 365 -2.78 14.50 -0.35
C ALA A 365 -3.07 12.99 -0.30
N THR A 366 -3.19 12.34 -1.46
CA THR A 366 -3.46 10.90 -1.57
C THR A 366 -2.21 10.06 -1.82
N GLY A 367 -1.08 10.70 -2.13
CA GLY A 367 0.16 9.99 -2.43
C GLY A 367 0.20 9.38 -3.83
N THR A 368 -0.38 10.04 -4.83
CA THR A 368 -0.38 9.58 -6.22
C THR A 368 0.49 10.48 -7.09
N LEU A 369 1.47 9.90 -7.78
CA LEU A 369 2.28 10.58 -8.77
C LEU A 369 2.02 10.00 -10.16
N LYS A 370 1.75 10.89 -11.14
CA LYS A 370 1.68 10.54 -12.55
C LYS A 370 2.65 11.41 -13.33
N ALA A 371 3.24 10.84 -14.38
CA ALA A 371 4.10 11.56 -15.31
C ALA A 371 3.88 11.01 -16.72
N THR A 372 3.40 11.87 -17.61
CA THR A 372 3.12 11.54 -19.01
C THR A 372 4.16 12.21 -19.90
N PRO A 373 4.95 11.46 -20.69
CA PRO A 373 5.90 12.05 -21.61
C PRO A 373 5.17 12.86 -22.69
N THR A 374 5.70 14.04 -23.03
CA THR A 374 5.08 14.92 -24.02
C THR A 374 6.12 15.44 -25.04
N THR A 375 5.72 15.44 -26.30
CA THR A 375 6.33 16.18 -27.40
C THR A 375 5.31 17.19 -27.89
N TRP A 376 5.75 18.34 -28.42
CA TRP A 376 4.86 19.43 -28.73
C TRP A 376 4.95 19.84 -30.19
N GLY A 377 3.80 20.22 -30.76
CA GLY A 377 3.67 20.71 -32.12
C GLY A 377 2.69 21.88 -32.24
N ILE A 378 2.82 22.57 -33.36
CA ILE A 378 1.96 23.69 -33.77
C ILE A 378 1.00 23.19 -34.85
N ILE A 379 -0.29 23.36 -34.66
CA ILE A 379 -1.36 22.94 -35.56
C ILE A 379 -2.33 24.10 -35.81
N GLY A 380 -2.96 24.15 -36.94
CA GLY A 380 -3.97 25.17 -37.24
C GLY A 380 -4.12 25.46 -38.73
N ASP A 381 -5.19 26.12 -39.15
CA ASP A 381 -5.44 26.45 -40.54
C ASP A 381 -4.41 27.43 -41.14
N ALA A 382 -3.61 28.08 -40.29
CA ALA A 382 -2.51 28.90 -40.69
C ALA A 382 -1.23 28.08 -41.01
N THR A 383 -1.14 26.80 -40.65
CA THR A 383 0.02 25.92 -40.93
C THR A 383 -0.11 25.24 -42.29
N ALA A 384 0.98 24.66 -42.79
CA ALA A 384 1.01 24.02 -44.12
C ALA A 384 0.01 22.85 -44.26
N ASP A 385 -0.20 22.07 -43.21
CA ASP A 385 -1.07 20.89 -43.20
C ASP A 385 -2.42 21.13 -42.54
N GLY A 386 -2.69 22.40 -42.16
CA GLY A 386 -3.95 22.80 -41.52
C GLY A 386 -4.15 22.08 -40.20
N TRP A 387 -5.38 21.59 -39.97
CA TRP A 387 -5.77 20.84 -38.79
C TRP A 387 -5.51 19.33 -38.91
N ASN A 388 -4.83 18.87 -39.97
CA ASN A 388 -4.59 17.42 -40.19
C ASN A 388 -3.34 16.92 -39.50
N SER A 389 -2.27 17.72 -39.49
CA SER A 389 -0.99 17.37 -38.88
C SER A 389 -0.36 18.61 -38.26
N ASP A 390 0.27 18.45 -37.11
CA ASP A 390 1.05 19.53 -36.51
C ASP A 390 2.49 19.57 -37.05
N GLN A 391 3.14 20.69 -36.80
CA GLN A 391 4.55 20.93 -37.09
C GLN A 391 5.32 20.80 -35.79
N ASP A 392 6.20 19.81 -35.72
CA ASP A 392 6.97 19.51 -34.51
C ASP A 392 7.80 20.69 -34.03
N MET A 393 7.79 20.91 -32.73
CA MET A 393 8.67 21.80 -32.00
C MET A 393 9.86 21.04 -31.43
N THR A 394 10.96 21.72 -31.18
CA THR A 394 12.16 21.15 -30.57
C THR A 394 12.39 21.76 -29.19
N TRP A 395 12.62 20.89 -28.18
CA TRP A 395 12.96 21.36 -26.84
C TRP A 395 14.33 22.03 -26.81
N ASN A 396 14.37 23.24 -26.30
CA ASN A 396 15.60 24.00 -26.08
C ASN A 396 15.88 24.12 -24.57
N ALA A 397 16.85 23.35 -24.09
CA ALA A 397 17.20 23.29 -22.67
C ALA A 397 17.85 24.58 -22.13
N GLU A 398 18.46 25.41 -22.99
CA GLU A 398 19.06 26.69 -22.58
C GLU A 398 18.00 27.77 -22.37
N LYS A 399 16.96 27.74 -23.22
CA LYS A 399 15.82 28.67 -23.13
C LYS A 399 14.70 28.18 -22.24
N HIS A 400 14.70 26.91 -21.85
CA HIS A 400 13.61 26.24 -21.15
C HIS A 400 12.25 26.38 -21.85
N CYS A 401 12.23 26.19 -23.18
CA CYS A 401 11.03 26.24 -24.00
C CYS A 401 11.07 25.29 -25.18
N TRP A 402 9.93 25.02 -25.74
CA TRP A 402 9.77 24.37 -27.04
C TRP A 402 9.83 25.43 -28.14
N CYS A 403 10.66 25.21 -29.17
CA CYS A 403 10.95 26.20 -30.20
C CYS A 403 10.62 25.66 -31.58
N ALA A 404 10.08 26.52 -32.44
CA ALA A 404 9.97 26.25 -33.87
C ALA A 404 10.17 27.53 -34.70
N THR A 405 10.76 27.38 -35.88
CA THR A 405 10.69 28.43 -36.93
C THR A 405 9.69 27.92 -37.98
N ILE A 406 8.60 28.63 -38.17
CA ILE A 406 7.48 28.22 -39.03
C ILE A 406 7.00 29.33 -39.92
N THR A 407 6.61 29.02 -41.15
CA THR A 407 5.93 29.94 -42.06
C THR A 407 4.41 29.72 -42.01
N LEU A 408 3.67 30.74 -41.61
CA LEU A 408 2.24 30.73 -41.44
C LEU A 408 1.54 31.56 -42.54
N THR A 409 0.32 31.18 -42.87
CA THR A 409 -0.65 32.01 -43.60
C THR A 409 -1.54 32.81 -42.65
N ASP A 410 -2.37 33.69 -43.14
CA ASP A 410 -3.42 34.28 -42.30
C ASP A 410 -4.38 33.19 -41.83
N GLY A 411 -4.67 33.14 -40.52
CA GLY A 411 -5.51 32.10 -39.94
C GLY A 411 -5.28 31.96 -38.43
N THR A 412 -5.35 30.74 -37.93
CA THR A 412 -5.23 30.43 -36.51
C THR A 412 -4.28 29.26 -36.25
N ILE A 413 -3.73 29.20 -35.02
CA ILE A 413 -2.91 28.10 -34.55
C ILE A 413 -3.30 27.68 -33.13
N LYS A 414 -2.91 26.45 -32.74
CA LYS A 414 -2.90 25.95 -31.39
C LYS A 414 -1.60 25.13 -31.14
N PHE A 415 -1.30 24.89 -29.89
CA PHE A 415 -0.27 23.95 -29.49
C PHE A 415 -0.92 22.66 -29.01
N ARG A 416 -0.40 21.50 -29.43
CA ARG A 416 -0.86 20.21 -28.89
C ARG A 416 0.33 19.28 -28.60
N ALA A 417 0.08 18.33 -27.69
CA ALA A 417 1.07 17.34 -27.35
C ALA A 417 0.78 16.00 -28.03
N ASN A 418 1.86 15.26 -28.38
CA ASN A 418 1.82 13.87 -28.83
C ASN A 418 0.86 13.61 -30.00
N ASP A 419 0.78 14.54 -30.94
CA ASP A 419 -0.11 14.51 -32.13
C ASP A 419 -1.61 14.32 -31.79
N GLY A 420 -1.96 14.52 -30.51
CA GLY A 420 -3.32 14.30 -29.98
C GLY A 420 -4.02 15.57 -29.49
N TRP A 421 -5.31 15.46 -29.17
CA TRP A 421 -6.09 16.57 -28.65
C TRP A 421 -6.31 16.51 -27.12
N ASP A 422 -5.87 15.46 -26.46
CA ASP A 422 -6.04 15.31 -25.01
C ASP A 422 -5.29 16.39 -24.20
N ILE A 423 -4.11 16.80 -24.71
CA ILE A 423 -3.29 17.84 -24.12
C ILE A 423 -3.05 18.91 -25.19
N ASN A 424 -3.72 20.05 -25.07
CA ASN A 424 -3.56 21.16 -26.00
C ASN A 424 -3.69 22.51 -25.29
N PHE A 425 -3.05 23.55 -25.86
CA PHE A 425 -3.13 24.92 -25.40
C PHE A 425 -3.51 25.89 -26.51
N GLY A 426 -4.23 26.92 -26.11
CA GLY A 426 -4.62 28.04 -26.95
C GLY A 426 -5.02 29.24 -26.13
N GLY A 427 -5.65 30.22 -26.72
CA GLY A 427 -6.14 31.44 -26.08
C GLY A 427 -5.18 32.63 -26.18
N ASN A 428 -5.02 33.38 -25.09
CA ASN A 428 -4.11 34.51 -25.07
C ASN A 428 -2.64 34.03 -25.05
N PRO A 429 -1.76 34.44 -25.99
CA PRO A 429 -0.35 34.09 -26.00
C PRO A 429 0.39 34.35 -24.68
N ASP A 430 0.08 35.40 -23.93
CA ASP A 430 0.70 35.70 -22.64
C ASP A 430 0.17 34.82 -21.48
N ASN A 431 -0.94 34.13 -21.70
CA ASN A 431 -1.57 33.26 -20.71
C ASN A 431 -2.42 32.20 -21.42
N LEU A 432 -1.75 31.16 -21.92
CA LEU A 432 -2.38 30.05 -22.60
C LEU A 432 -3.19 29.19 -21.62
N SER A 433 -4.32 28.69 -22.07
CA SER A 433 -5.17 27.78 -21.29
C SER A 433 -5.34 26.44 -22.00
N ALA A 434 -5.47 25.37 -21.18
CA ALA A 434 -5.80 24.04 -21.69
C ALA A 434 -7.15 24.06 -22.41
N GLY A 435 -7.20 23.50 -23.62
CA GLY A 435 -8.40 23.57 -24.47
C GLY A 435 -8.80 24.98 -24.91
N GLY A 436 -7.95 26.01 -24.69
CA GLY A 436 -8.25 27.42 -25.00
C GLY A 436 -8.59 27.67 -26.48
N ALA A 437 -9.11 28.87 -26.78
CA ALA A 437 -9.47 29.27 -28.13
C ALA A 437 -8.27 29.26 -29.09
N ASP A 438 -8.54 29.18 -30.39
CA ASP A 438 -7.51 29.26 -31.43
C ASP A 438 -6.82 30.64 -31.40
N ILE A 439 -5.51 30.66 -31.61
CA ILE A 439 -4.67 31.86 -31.55
C ILE A 439 -4.62 32.48 -32.96
N PRO A 440 -5.13 33.70 -33.21
CA PRO A 440 -5.07 34.31 -34.51
C PRO A 440 -3.66 34.76 -34.89
N VAL A 441 -3.27 34.50 -36.12
CA VAL A 441 -1.95 34.85 -36.67
C VAL A 441 -2.09 35.47 -38.07
N THR A 442 -1.10 36.26 -38.46
CA THR A 442 -1.01 36.80 -39.83
C THR A 442 0.09 36.12 -40.63
N ALA A 443 -0.04 36.13 -41.94
CA ALA A 443 0.96 35.54 -42.83
C ALA A 443 2.37 36.05 -42.57
N GLY A 444 3.34 35.15 -42.52
CA GLY A 444 4.77 35.45 -42.28
C GLY A 444 5.54 34.27 -41.74
N THR A 445 6.84 34.43 -41.65
CA THR A 445 7.72 33.47 -40.97
C THR A 445 7.96 33.91 -39.54
N TYR A 446 7.78 33.00 -38.59
CA TYR A 446 7.86 33.28 -37.15
C TYR A 446 8.87 32.36 -36.48
N ASP A 447 9.59 32.89 -35.50
CA ASP A 447 10.18 32.11 -34.41
C ASP A 447 9.15 32.07 -33.28
N ILE A 448 8.73 30.84 -32.91
CA ILE A 448 7.74 30.60 -31.86
C ILE A 448 8.37 29.80 -30.74
N ASP A 449 8.34 30.36 -29.55
CA ASP A 449 8.81 29.72 -28.31
C ASP A 449 7.62 29.49 -27.36
N LEU A 450 7.40 28.23 -26.93
CA LEU A 450 6.32 27.81 -26.00
C LEU A 450 6.93 27.47 -24.65
N TYR A 451 6.51 28.17 -23.60
CA TYR A 451 6.99 28.06 -22.22
C TYR A 451 5.98 27.36 -21.34
N LEU A 452 6.30 26.16 -20.86
CA LEU A 452 5.41 25.29 -20.07
C LEU A 452 5.86 25.08 -18.61
N GLU A 453 7.15 25.27 -18.30
CA GLU A 453 7.75 24.92 -17.00
C GLU A 453 7.44 25.89 -15.86
N ARG A 454 6.83 27.02 -16.10
CA ARG A 454 6.58 28.07 -15.09
C ARG A 454 7.81 28.45 -14.23
N THR A 455 8.99 28.48 -14.83
CA THR A 455 10.24 28.85 -14.13
C THR A 455 10.30 30.35 -13.83
N THR A 456 9.95 31.19 -14.79
CA THR A 456 10.02 32.67 -14.71
C THR A 456 8.65 33.35 -14.72
N SER A 457 7.61 32.66 -15.10
CA SER A 457 6.22 33.14 -15.14
C SER A 457 5.31 32.17 -14.38
N GLU A 458 4.22 32.67 -13.84
CA GLU A 458 3.14 31.85 -13.28
C GLU A 458 2.24 31.27 -14.37
N ASN A 459 2.25 31.90 -15.56
CA ASN A 459 1.48 31.46 -16.72
C ASN A 459 2.26 30.51 -17.62
N ILE A 460 1.54 29.62 -18.29
CA ILE A 460 1.98 29.00 -19.52
C ILE A 460 1.76 30.02 -20.63
N TYR A 461 2.76 30.28 -21.45
CA TYR A 461 2.70 31.32 -22.46
C TYR A 461 3.56 30.96 -23.68
N CYS A 462 3.37 31.70 -24.77
CA CYS A 462 4.24 31.62 -25.93
C CYS A 462 4.69 33.02 -26.39
N THR A 463 5.83 33.06 -27.07
CA THR A 463 6.27 34.23 -27.81
C THR A 463 6.28 33.93 -29.29
N MET A 464 5.88 34.90 -30.09
CA MET A 464 5.86 34.80 -31.55
C MET A 464 6.57 36.01 -32.16
N THR A 465 7.77 35.78 -32.68
CA THR A 465 8.59 36.85 -33.27
C THR A 465 8.60 36.69 -34.77
N LYS A 466 7.99 37.66 -35.50
CA LYS A 466 7.98 37.68 -36.95
C LYS A 466 9.35 38.08 -37.48
N LYS A 467 9.88 37.32 -38.42
CA LYS A 467 11.18 37.56 -39.11
C LYS A 467 11.08 38.62 -40.20
#